data_5ab1103fdb96fd6902ba1a042a79e770
#
_entry.id   5ab1103fdb96fd6902ba1a042a79e770
#
_cell.length_a   1.000
_cell.length_b   1.000
_cell.length_c   1.000
_cell.angle_alpha   90.00
_cell.angle_beta   90.00
_cell.angle_gamma   90.00
#
_symmetry.space_group_name_H-M   'P 1'
#
loop_
_entity.id
_entity.type
_entity.pdbx_description
1 polymer ?
#
loop_
_entity_poly.entity_id
_entity_poly.type
_entity_poly.pdbx_seq_one_letter_code
_entity_poly.pdbx_strand_id
1 'polypeptide(L)'
;MQHTMSSSHPTLRALALALTTLLALDAQAASVQVLVTDADGKPAIDTVVLIEPAIKPLLKPPAAPVVIAQENLRFAPFLTVVSAGTTLRFLNRDSYDHHVRSVPSGPLGSMPAVKSFEIRLDAAESAPAAGGRKSEYDDYQTAAPRGKKTGSSQADIKVETAGPIGLGCHLHASMRGQVYVTDTPWFAKTDENGIARIDNVPEGAAQLVLWHPDQLQDQPPQPVQVTAEALKAGGKLNFVPRKRRGA
;
A
#
# COMPACT_ATOMS: atom_id res chain seq x y z
N MET A 1 89.09 43.08 8.65
CA MET A 1 87.93 43.14 7.76
C MET A 1 87.51 41.70 7.39
N GLN A 2 86.60 41.13 8.12
CA GLN A 2 86.10 39.77 7.85
C GLN A 2 84.56 39.82 7.73
N HIS A 3 84.08 39.53 6.57
CA HIS A 3 82.64 39.41 6.29
C HIS A 3 82.19 37.97 6.61
N THR A 4 81.33 37.81 7.55
CA THR A 4 80.67 36.57 7.85
C THR A 4 79.39 36.53 7.03
N MET A 5 79.29 35.58 6.11
CA MET A 5 78.02 35.28 5.35
C MET A 5 77.19 34.33 6.21
N SER A 6 75.99 34.79 6.57
CA SER A 6 74.96 33.98 7.22
C SER A 6 74.18 33.29 6.17
N SER A 7 74.12 31.94 6.14
CA SER A 7 73.29 31.13 5.28
C SER A 7 72.00 30.78 6.00
N SER A 8 70.91 31.32 5.48
CA SER A 8 69.60 30.98 5.94
C SER A 8 69.02 29.77 5.09
N HIS A 9 68.82 28.64 5.80
CA HIS A 9 68.13 27.49 5.19
C HIS A 9 66.63 27.66 5.32
N PRO A 10 65.85 27.56 4.22
CA PRO A 10 64.41 27.49 4.33
C PRO A 10 63.96 26.04 4.69
N THR A 11 63.40 25.88 5.85
CA THR A 11 62.73 24.64 6.27
C THR A 11 61.47 24.43 5.47
N LEU A 12 61.50 23.45 4.54
CA LEU A 12 60.28 22.96 3.87
C LEU A 12 59.36 22.28 4.90
N ARG A 13 58.28 22.92 5.27
CA ARG A 13 57.18 22.29 5.96
C ARG A 13 56.36 21.51 4.96
N ALA A 14 56.56 20.19 4.92
CA ALA A 14 55.71 19.28 4.18
C ALA A 14 54.34 19.22 4.87
N LEU A 15 53.32 19.87 4.27
CA LEU A 15 51.94 19.79 4.69
C LEU A 15 51.38 18.48 4.16
N ALA A 16 51.34 17.42 5.00
CA ALA A 16 50.67 16.15 4.66
C ALA A 16 49.17 16.38 4.72
N LEU A 17 48.54 16.55 3.54
CA LEU A 17 47.09 16.60 3.37
C LEU A 17 46.56 15.17 3.41
N ALA A 18 46.11 14.73 4.59
CA ALA A 18 45.43 13.45 4.75
C ALA A 18 44.04 13.55 4.06
N LEU A 19 43.97 13.05 2.84
CA LEU A 19 42.71 12.90 2.08
C LEU A 19 41.95 11.70 2.67
N THR A 20 41.12 11.95 3.66
CA THR A 20 40.12 10.96 4.12
C THR A 20 39.07 10.78 3.04
N THR A 21 39.26 9.80 2.17
CA THR A 21 38.20 9.31 1.29
C THR A 21 37.12 8.66 2.17
N LEU A 22 36.03 9.39 2.41
CA LEU A 22 34.79 8.80 2.86
C LEU A 22 34.33 7.86 1.74
N LEU A 23 34.57 6.57 1.92
CA LEU A 23 33.88 5.55 1.13
C LEU A 23 32.39 5.65 1.51
N ALA A 24 31.63 6.36 0.69
CA ALA A 24 30.19 6.21 0.67
C ALA A 24 29.94 4.74 0.31
N LEU A 25 29.54 3.93 1.30
CA LEU A 25 28.91 2.65 0.99
C LEU A 25 27.62 2.99 0.24
N ASP A 26 27.69 2.89 -1.08
CA ASP A 26 26.48 2.82 -1.88
C ASP A 26 25.69 1.62 -1.37
N ALA A 27 24.64 1.88 -0.60
CA ALA A 27 23.70 0.85 -0.22
C ALA A 27 23.08 0.33 -1.53
N GLN A 28 23.60 -0.79 -2.00
CA GLN A 28 23.04 -1.43 -3.18
C GLN A 28 21.62 -1.87 -2.87
N ALA A 29 20.71 -1.44 -3.71
CA ALA A 29 19.30 -1.73 -3.56
C ALA A 29 19.00 -3.02 -4.33
N ALA A 30 18.53 -4.04 -3.63
CA ALA A 30 18.20 -5.33 -4.20
C ALA A 30 16.74 -5.39 -4.67
N SER A 31 16.46 -6.29 -5.61
CA SER A 31 15.11 -6.71 -5.97
C SER A 31 14.75 -7.99 -5.23
N VAL A 32 13.58 -8.02 -4.60
CA VAL A 32 13.06 -9.19 -3.89
C VAL A 32 11.80 -9.69 -4.61
N GLN A 33 11.84 -10.96 -5.03
CA GLN A 33 10.68 -11.64 -5.58
C GLN A 33 10.19 -12.71 -4.61
N VAL A 34 8.93 -12.65 -4.23
CA VAL A 34 8.32 -13.61 -3.31
C VAL A 34 7.21 -14.36 -4.03
N LEU A 35 7.31 -15.70 -4.05
CA LEU A 35 6.23 -16.57 -4.47
C LEU A 35 5.43 -16.98 -3.25
N VAL A 36 4.15 -16.62 -3.19
CA VAL A 36 3.25 -16.99 -2.09
C VAL A 36 2.26 -18.04 -2.56
N THR A 37 2.16 -19.11 -1.79
CA THR A 37 1.18 -20.17 -2.00
C THR A 37 0.20 -20.26 -0.84
N ASP A 38 -0.97 -20.79 -1.10
CA ASP A 38 -1.95 -21.13 -0.06
C ASP A 38 -1.60 -22.47 0.62
N ALA A 39 -2.45 -22.93 1.55
CA ALA A 39 -2.26 -24.18 2.26
C ALA A 39 -2.24 -25.40 1.32
N ASP A 40 -2.93 -25.34 0.18
CA ASP A 40 -2.98 -26.39 -0.84
C ASP A 40 -1.81 -26.31 -1.83
N GLY A 41 -0.92 -25.32 -1.71
CA GLY A 41 0.21 -25.11 -2.63
C GLY A 41 -0.16 -24.36 -3.91
N LYS A 42 -1.36 -23.80 -4.02
CA LYS A 42 -1.77 -22.97 -5.16
C LYS A 42 -1.33 -21.53 -4.98
N PRO A 43 -1.17 -20.74 -6.07
CA PRO A 43 -0.86 -19.33 -5.97
C PRO A 43 -1.85 -18.58 -5.06
N ALA A 44 -1.33 -17.83 -4.07
CA ALA A 44 -2.12 -17.00 -3.18
C ALA A 44 -2.20 -15.57 -3.73
N ILE A 45 -3.33 -15.24 -4.38
CA ILE A 45 -3.59 -13.93 -4.97
C ILE A 45 -3.99 -12.95 -3.89
N ASP A 46 -3.77 -11.63 -4.10
CA ASP A 46 -4.13 -10.58 -3.15
C ASP A 46 -3.47 -10.72 -1.76
N THR A 47 -2.32 -11.38 -1.67
CA THR A 47 -1.50 -11.38 -0.47
C THR A 47 -0.62 -10.15 -0.45
N VAL A 48 -0.64 -9.41 0.65
CA VAL A 48 0.30 -8.33 0.92
C VAL A 48 1.60 -8.93 1.41
N VAL A 49 2.68 -8.60 0.74
CA VAL A 49 4.05 -8.99 1.08
C VAL A 49 4.79 -7.77 1.54
N LEU A 50 5.34 -7.80 2.74
CA LEU A 50 6.13 -6.73 3.32
C LEU A 50 7.56 -7.24 3.56
N ILE A 51 8.55 -6.39 3.29
CA ILE A 51 9.92 -6.59 3.77
C ILE A 51 10.19 -5.53 4.84
N GLU A 52 10.51 -6.00 6.03
CA GLU A 52 10.77 -5.16 7.19
C GLU A 52 12.24 -5.31 7.62
N PRO A 53 13.14 -4.41 7.19
CA PRO A 53 14.51 -4.37 7.67
C PRO A 53 14.57 -4.05 9.17
N ALA A 54 15.67 -4.41 9.82
CA ALA A 54 15.89 -4.11 11.23
C ALA A 54 15.84 -2.60 11.55
N ILE A 55 16.24 -1.77 10.59
CA ILE A 55 16.18 -0.30 10.71
C ILE A 55 15.00 0.18 9.86
N LYS A 56 13.97 0.71 10.53
CA LYS A 56 12.80 1.27 9.84
C LYS A 56 13.16 2.60 9.17
N PRO A 57 12.88 2.76 7.86
CA PRO A 57 13.15 4.00 7.16
C PRO A 57 12.08 5.05 7.48
N LEU A 58 12.42 6.31 7.19
CA LEU A 58 11.42 7.36 7.17
C LEU A 58 10.50 7.15 5.95
N LEU A 59 9.21 6.98 6.21
CA LEU A 59 8.21 6.84 5.16
C LEU A 59 8.04 8.15 4.39
N LYS A 60 7.93 8.04 3.07
CA LYS A 60 7.59 9.14 2.16
C LYS A 60 6.31 8.77 1.43
N PRO A 61 5.13 9.05 2.03
CA PRO A 61 3.87 8.75 1.36
C PRO A 61 3.74 9.56 0.07
N PRO A 62 2.99 9.05 -0.93
CA PRO A 62 2.79 9.76 -2.18
C PRO A 62 2.11 11.10 -1.94
N ALA A 63 2.53 12.14 -2.68
CA ALA A 63 1.95 13.47 -2.59
C ALA A 63 0.51 13.50 -3.14
N ALA A 64 0.23 12.70 -4.17
CA ALA A 64 -1.11 12.56 -4.72
C ALA A 64 -1.92 11.51 -3.96
N PRO A 65 -3.23 11.72 -3.78
CA PRO A 65 -4.10 10.73 -3.17
C PRO A 65 -4.14 9.42 -3.97
N VAL A 66 -4.21 8.30 -3.26
CA VAL A 66 -4.46 6.98 -3.85
C VAL A 66 -5.97 6.79 -3.98
N VAL A 67 -6.43 6.53 -5.21
CA VAL A 67 -7.86 6.46 -5.53
C VAL A 67 -8.41 5.06 -5.29
N ILE A 68 -9.53 4.98 -4.59
CA ILE A 68 -10.38 3.80 -4.45
C ILE A 68 -11.75 4.16 -5.00
N ALA A 69 -12.08 3.64 -6.19
CA ALA A 69 -13.36 3.90 -6.82
C ALA A 69 -14.47 3.00 -6.26
N GLN A 70 -15.69 3.51 -6.24
CA GLN A 70 -16.91 2.73 -6.13
C GLN A 70 -17.57 2.70 -7.50
N GLU A 71 -17.57 1.54 -8.10
CA GLU A 71 -18.02 1.34 -9.48
C GLU A 71 -18.66 -0.04 -9.64
N ASN A 72 -19.84 -0.10 -10.25
CA ASN A 72 -20.60 -1.34 -10.43
C ASN A 72 -20.82 -2.10 -9.11
N LEU A 73 -21.18 -1.38 -8.04
CA LEU A 73 -21.39 -1.92 -6.69
C LEU A 73 -20.14 -2.61 -6.10
N ARG A 74 -18.93 -2.15 -6.43
CA ARG A 74 -17.67 -2.70 -5.94
C ARG A 74 -16.71 -1.59 -5.54
N PHE A 75 -15.81 -1.89 -4.61
CA PHE A 75 -14.59 -1.12 -4.41
C PHE A 75 -13.53 -1.59 -5.42
N ALA A 76 -12.99 -0.67 -6.19
CA ALA A 76 -11.98 -0.92 -7.21
C ALA A 76 -10.72 -0.06 -6.95
N PRO A 77 -9.57 -0.69 -6.67
CA PRO A 77 -9.36 -2.13 -6.52
C PRO A 77 -9.98 -2.68 -5.23
N PHE A 78 -10.18 -4.00 -5.16
CA PHE A 78 -10.67 -4.66 -3.95
C PHE A 78 -9.72 -4.51 -2.77
N LEU A 79 -8.43 -4.70 -3.00
CA LEU A 79 -7.35 -4.52 -2.03
C LEU A 79 -6.41 -3.39 -2.47
N THR A 80 -6.29 -2.38 -1.62
CA THR A 80 -5.35 -1.27 -1.77
C THR A 80 -4.30 -1.36 -0.66
N VAL A 81 -3.02 -1.29 -1.03
CA VAL A 81 -1.90 -1.26 -0.06
C VAL A 81 -1.22 0.10 -0.15
N VAL A 82 -1.02 0.74 0.98
CA VAL A 82 -0.44 2.09 1.06
C VAL A 82 0.47 2.25 2.27
N SER A 83 1.43 3.16 2.19
CA SER A 83 2.23 3.54 3.35
C SER A 83 1.44 4.43 4.32
N ALA A 84 1.76 4.37 5.60
CA ALA A 84 1.24 5.31 6.60
C ALA A 84 1.55 6.76 6.19
N GLY A 85 0.60 7.66 6.43
CA GLY A 85 0.63 9.05 5.98
C GLY A 85 -0.02 9.30 4.61
N THR A 86 -0.43 8.25 3.88
CA THR A 86 -1.10 8.37 2.58
C THR A 86 -2.52 8.93 2.74
N THR A 87 -2.93 9.76 1.78
CA THR A 87 -4.32 10.16 1.60
C THR A 87 -5.01 9.21 0.63
N LEU A 88 -6.09 8.57 1.09
CA LEU A 88 -6.98 7.79 0.25
C LEU A 88 -8.07 8.70 -0.29
N ARG A 89 -8.34 8.64 -1.58
CA ARG A 89 -9.49 9.31 -2.21
C ARG A 89 -10.52 8.26 -2.60
N PHE A 90 -11.66 8.31 -1.94
CA PHE A 90 -12.83 7.54 -2.33
C PHE A 90 -13.60 8.31 -3.40
N LEU A 91 -13.89 7.64 -4.52
CA LEU A 91 -14.55 8.24 -5.68
C LEU A 91 -15.75 7.41 -6.09
N ASN A 92 -16.95 7.96 -6.00
CA ASN A 92 -18.16 7.33 -6.53
C ASN A 92 -18.25 7.55 -8.05
N ARG A 93 -18.30 6.46 -8.82
CA ARG A 93 -18.50 6.45 -10.28
C ARG A 93 -19.88 5.94 -10.70
N ASP A 94 -20.65 5.45 -9.74
CA ASP A 94 -22.01 4.97 -9.99
C ASP A 94 -23.01 6.14 -10.01
N SER A 95 -24.14 5.94 -10.68
CA SER A 95 -25.22 6.94 -10.79
C SER A 95 -26.13 7.03 -9.56
N TYR A 96 -25.75 6.37 -8.47
CA TYR A 96 -26.46 6.36 -7.17
C TYR A 96 -25.50 6.58 -6.02
N ASP A 97 -26.06 6.95 -4.87
CA ASP A 97 -25.28 7.29 -3.68
C ASP A 97 -24.61 6.06 -3.08
N HIS A 98 -23.45 6.28 -2.47
CA HIS A 98 -22.73 5.30 -1.68
C HIS A 98 -22.39 5.83 -0.29
N HIS A 99 -22.20 4.92 0.66
CA HIS A 99 -21.51 5.17 1.92
C HIS A 99 -20.25 4.35 1.98
N VAL A 100 -19.14 4.98 2.35
CA VAL A 100 -17.90 4.26 2.66
C VAL A 100 -17.69 4.30 4.16
N ARG A 101 -17.58 3.15 4.77
CA ARG A 101 -17.22 3.05 6.19
C ARG A 101 -16.11 2.04 6.41
N SER A 102 -15.29 2.32 7.40
CA SER A 102 -14.36 1.32 7.91
C SER A 102 -15.11 0.24 8.66
N VAL A 103 -14.72 -1.00 8.43
CA VAL A 103 -15.22 -2.17 9.14
C VAL A 103 -14.02 -3.05 9.56
N PRO A 104 -14.18 -3.95 10.54
CA PRO A 104 -13.14 -4.91 10.83
C PRO A 104 -12.79 -5.76 9.61
N SER A 105 -11.51 -6.12 9.49
CA SER A 105 -10.99 -7.03 8.46
C SER A 105 -11.01 -8.47 8.93
N GLY A 106 -10.72 -9.37 8.01
CA GLY A 106 -10.67 -10.82 8.28
C GLY A 106 -12.04 -11.48 8.36
N PRO A 107 -12.07 -12.83 8.37
CA PRO A 107 -13.28 -13.59 8.57
C PRO A 107 -13.91 -13.25 9.91
N LEU A 108 -15.23 -13.06 9.91
CA LEU A 108 -16.02 -12.70 11.10
C LEU A 108 -15.56 -11.38 11.79
N GLY A 109 -14.79 -10.53 11.10
CA GLY A 109 -14.26 -9.30 11.67
C GLY A 109 -13.17 -9.53 12.71
N SER A 110 -12.35 -10.54 12.52
CA SER A 110 -11.30 -10.95 13.48
C SER A 110 -10.24 -9.89 13.75
N MET A 111 -10.05 -8.93 12.80
CA MET A 111 -9.05 -7.87 12.92
C MET A 111 -9.72 -6.50 12.96
N PRO A 112 -9.65 -5.75 14.07
CA PRO A 112 -10.19 -4.39 14.16
C PRO A 112 -9.57 -3.48 13.10
N ALA A 113 -10.36 -2.55 12.57
CA ALA A 113 -9.85 -1.52 11.67
C ALA A 113 -8.96 -0.54 12.44
N VAL A 114 -7.77 -0.26 11.90
CA VAL A 114 -6.80 0.67 12.53
C VAL A 114 -7.23 2.14 12.44
N LYS A 115 -8.23 2.45 11.62
CA LYS A 115 -8.86 3.77 11.53
C LYS A 115 -10.36 3.63 11.35
N SER A 116 -11.11 4.38 12.15
CA SER A 116 -12.56 4.47 12.03
C SER A 116 -12.96 5.71 11.22
N PHE A 117 -13.83 5.54 10.23
CA PHE A 117 -14.45 6.61 9.46
C PHE A 117 -15.76 6.14 8.81
N GLU A 118 -16.62 7.11 8.52
CA GLU A 118 -17.83 6.93 7.72
C GLU A 118 -18.05 8.19 6.89
N ILE A 119 -18.26 8.02 5.59
CA ILE A 119 -18.48 9.09 4.62
C ILE A 119 -19.61 8.74 3.67
N ARG A 120 -20.42 9.73 3.30
CA ARG A 120 -21.39 9.61 2.23
C ARG A 120 -20.80 10.21 0.96
N LEU A 121 -21.00 9.52 -0.15
CA LEU A 121 -20.65 9.98 -1.48
C LEU A 121 -21.91 10.05 -2.31
N ASP A 122 -22.20 11.22 -2.84
CA ASP A 122 -23.32 11.41 -3.75
C ASP A 122 -23.05 10.68 -5.08
N ALA A 123 -24.12 10.37 -5.80
CA ALA A 123 -24.05 9.80 -7.14
C ALA A 123 -23.12 10.63 -8.03
N ALA A 124 -22.31 9.97 -8.86
CA ALA A 124 -21.56 10.66 -9.90
C ALA A 124 -22.51 11.45 -10.79
N GLU A 125 -22.13 12.66 -11.20
CA GLU A 125 -22.88 13.36 -12.25
C GLU A 125 -22.78 12.53 -13.52
N SER A 126 -23.90 11.86 -13.87
CA SER A 126 -23.98 11.14 -15.12
C SER A 126 -23.82 12.15 -16.26
N ALA A 127 -22.88 11.92 -17.17
CA ALA A 127 -23.01 12.46 -18.50
C ALA A 127 -24.42 12.13 -19.00
N PRO A 128 -25.12 13.04 -19.71
CA PRO A 128 -26.50 12.81 -20.14
C PRO A 128 -26.56 11.46 -20.83
N ALA A 129 -27.42 10.56 -20.33
CA ALA A 129 -27.57 9.21 -20.84
C ALA A 129 -27.91 9.30 -22.32
N ALA A 130 -26.99 8.86 -23.17
CA ALA A 130 -27.29 8.66 -24.59
C ALA A 130 -28.32 7.51 -24.68
N GLY A 131 -29.62 7.88 -24.78
CA GLY A 131 -30.70 7.10 -25.32
C GLY A 131 -30.89 5.65 -24.82
N GLY A 132 -30.74 5.36 -23.52
CA GLY A 132 -31.14 4.06 -22.96
C GLY A 132 -32.63 4.00 -22.68
N ARG A 133 -33.33 2.96 -23.16
CA ARG A 133 -34.75 2.68 -22.81
C ARG A 133 -34.84 2.56 -21.28
N LYS A 134 -35.64 3.43 -20.64
CA LYS A 134 -36.01 3.27 -19.23
C LYS A 134 -36.69 1.93 -19.06
N SER A 135 -36.24 1.11 -18.13
CA SER A 135 -36.98 -0.08 -17.74
C SER A 135 -38.13 0.34 -16.81
N GLU A 136 -39.24 -0.40 -16.85
CA GLU A 136 -40.38 -0.18 -15.96
C GLU A 136 -40.02 -0.26 -14.47
N TYR A 137 -38.83 -0.80 -14.13
CA TYR A 137 -38.27 -0.89 -12.79
C TYR A 137 -37.62 0.41 -12.32
N ASP A 138 -37.25 1.30 -13.25
CA ASP A 138 -36.61 2.60 -12.92
C ASP A 138 -37.63 3.61 -12.34
N ASP A 139 -38.93 3.44 -12.58
CA ASP A 139 -39.97 4.36 -12.09
C ASP A 139 -40.19 4.25 -10.57
N TYR A 140 -39.89 3.12 -9.92
CA TYR A 140 -40.02 2.98 -8.48
C TYR A 140 -38.89 3.66 -7.71
N GLN A 141 -37.73 3.87 -8.33
CA GLN A 141 -36.58 4.54 -7.71
C GLN A 141 -36.57 6.06 -7.95
N THR A 142 -37.36 6.57 -8.89
CA THR A 142 -37.39 8.00 -9.23
C THR A 142 -38.46 8.80 -8.47
N ALA A 143 -39.29 8.16 -7.64
CA ALA A 143 -40.41 8.81 -6.95
C ALA A 143 -40.00 9.60 -5.69
N ALA A 144 -38.75 9.57 -5.21
CA ALA A 144 -38.28 10.46 -4.17
C ALA A 144 -37.87 11.82 -4.79
N PRO A 145 -38.35 12.96 -4.25
CA PRO A 145 -37.88 14.27 -4.73
C PRO A 145 -36.35 14.28 -4.58
N ARG A 146 -35.62 14.42 -5.69
CA ARG A 146 -34.17 14.63 -5.66
C ARG A 146 -33.91 15.94 -4.94
N GLY A 147 -33.70 15.86 -3.62
CA GLY A 147 -33.24 16.99 -2.84
C GLY A 147 -31.97 17.55 -3.51
N LYS A 148 -31.79 18.85 -3.40
CA LYS A 148 -30.61 19.55 -3.90
C LYS A 148 -29.38 18.77 -3.47
N LYS A 149 -28.58 18.24 -4.42
CA LYS A 149 -27.32 17.55 -4.12
C LYS A 149 -26.46 18.50 -3.30
N THR A 150 -26.16 18.16 -2.06
CA THR A 150 -25.40 18.99 -1.13
C THR A 150 -24.03 18.38 -0.80
N GLY A 151 -23.75 17.19 -1.32
CA GLY A 151 -22.54 16.44 -1.06
C GLY A 151 -21.59 16.38 -2.27
N SER A 152 -20.55 15.60 -2.13
CA SER A 152 -19.53 15.37 -3.14
C SER A 152 -19.52 13.91 -3.53
N SER A 153 -19.23 13.62 -4.82
CA SER A 153 -18.97 12.26 -5.30
C SER A 153 -17.58 11.73 -4.90
N GLN A 154 -16.78 12.52 -4.20
CA GLN A 154 -15.45 12.11 -3.71
C GLN A 154 -15.18 12.64 -2.31
N ALA A 155 -14.34 11.92 -1.57
CA ALA A 155 -13.85 12.35 -0.26
C ALA A 155 -12.46 11.78 0.02
N ASP A 156 -11.66 12.54 0.76
CA ASP A 156 -10.29 12.21 1.11
C ASP A 156 -10.18 11.82 2.59
N ILE A 157 -9.48 10.72 2.87
CA ILE A 157 -9.17 10.23 4.21
C ILE A 157 -7.68 9.98 4.31
N LYS A 158 -7.01 10.61 5.27
CA LYS A 158 -5.60 10.32 5.57
C LYS A 158 -5.51 9.12 6.52
N VAL A 159 -4.66 8.14 6.19
CA VAL A 159 -4.40 6.95 7.01
C VAL A 159 -2.97 6.99 7.55
N GLU A 160 -2.81 6.90 8.87
CA GLU A 160 -1.54 7.16 9.55
C GLU A 160 -1.05 5.96 10.38
N THR A 161 -1.94 5.05 10.74
CA THR A 161 -1.62 3.87 11.56
C THR A 161 -1.53 2.65 10.67
N ALA A 162 -0.43 1.89 10.80
CA ALA A 162 -0.24 0.64 10.08
C ALA A 162 -1.24 -0.44 10.53
N GLY A 163 -1.68 -1.26 9.59
CA GLY A 163 -2.62 -2.34 9.81
C GLY A 163 -3.80 -2.35 8.83
N PRO A 164 -4.73 -3.28 9.00
CA PRO A 164 -5.83 -3.48 8.09
C PRO A 164 -7.00 -2.52 8.36
N ILE A 165 -7.71 -2.17 7.29
CA ILE A 165 -8.99 -1.46 7.31
C ILE A 165 -9.92 -2.17 6.33
N GLY A 166 -10.94 -2.86 6.83
CA GLY A 166 -12.02 -3.33 5.97
C GLY A 166 -12.87 -2.16 5.49
N LEU A 167 -13.37 -2.24 4.27
CA LEU A 167 -14.30 -1.28 3.69
C LEU A 167 -15.66 -1.92 3.48
N GLY A 168 -16.72 -1.17 3.77
CA GLY A 168 -18.09 -1.56 3.54
C GLY A 168 -18.93 -0.39 3.06
N CYS A 169 -19.99 -0.68 2.31
CA CYS A 169 -21.02 0.29 1.99
C CYS A 169 -22.26 0.02 2.87
N HIS A 170 -22.79 1.06 3.52
CA HIS A 170 -23.99 0.92 4.35
C HIS A 170 -25.25 0.65 3.50
N LEU A 171 -25.30 1.27 2.32
CA LEU A 171 -26.45 1.16 1.40
C LEU A 171 -26.45 -0.17 0.62
N HIS A 172 -25.28 -0.77 0.41
CA HIS A 172 -25.10 -1.96 -0.41
C HIS A 172 -24.29 -3.02 0.36
N ALA A 173 -24.99 -3.89 1.06
CA ALA A 173 -24.40 -4.83 2.01
C ALA A 173 -23.37 -5.81 1.40
N SER A 174 -23.44 -6.07 0.09
CA SER A 174 -22.48 -6.92 -0.64
C SER A 174 -21.15 -6.23 -0.93
N MET A 175 -21.09 -4.87 -0.92
CA MET A 175 -19.88 -4.13 -1.23
C MET A 175 -18.86 -4.28 -0.09
N ARG A 176 -17.74 -4.87 -0.43
CA ARG A 176 -16.59 -5.05 0.47
C ARG A 176 -15.32 -4.67 -0.27
N GLY A 177 -14.38 -4.08 0.47
CA GLY A 177 -13.03 -3.80 0.03
C GLY A 177 -12.07 -3.90 1.21
N GLN A 178 -10.78 -3.74 0.93
CA GLN A 178 -9.72 -3.81 1.93
C GLN A 178 -8.67 -2.73 1.67
N VAL A 179 -8.20 -2.14 2.73
CA VAL A 179 -6.97 -1.35 2.72
C VAL A 179 -6.01 -1.98 3.71
N TYR A 180 -4.76 -2.08 3.34
CA TYR A 180 -3.69 -2.39 4.26
C TYR A 180 -2.72 -1.21 4.31
N VAL A 181 -2.54 -0.63 5.48
CA VAL A 181 -1.61 0.46 5.72
C VAL A 181 -0.32 -0.14 6.25
N THR A 182 0.82 0.15 5.62
CA THR A 182 2.13 -0.37 6.02
C THR A 182 3.03 0.71 6.59
N ASP A 183 3.91 0.35 7.49
CA ASP A 183 4.97 1.21 8.04
C ASP A 183 6.35 0.94 7.40
N THR A 184 6.39 0.16 6.32
CA THR A 184 7.56 -0.03 5.47
C THR A 184 7.27 0.43 4.05
N PRO A 185 8.23 1.01 3.30
CA PRO A 185 8.06 1.34 1.89
C PRO A 185 8.25 0.13 0.97
N TRP A 186 8.76 -0.99 1.49
CA TRP A 186 9.04 -2.20 0.73
C TRP A 186 7.89 -3.19 0.85
N PHE A 187 6.92 -3.02 -0.01
CA PHE A 187 5.75 -3.88 -0.07
C PHE A 187 5.26 -4.07 -1.50
N ALA A 188 4.60 -5.18 -1.72
CA ALA A 188 3.84 -5.44 -2.94
C ALA A 188 2.65 -6.35 -2.64
N LYS A 189 1.70 -6.37 -3.55
CA LYS A 189 0.60 -7.33 -3.58
C LYS A 189 0.94 -8.44 -4.57
N THR A 190 0.65 -9.69 -4.23
CA THR A 190 0.83 -10.81 -5.16
C THR A 190 -0.11 -10.70 -6.36
N ASP A 191 0.40 -11.05 -7.52
CA ASP A 191 -0.34 -11.16 -8.77
C ASP A 191 -1.14 -12.49 -8.86
N GLU A 192 -1.73 -12.75 -10.01
CA GLU A 192 -2.50 -13.98 -10.30
C GLU A 192 -1.66 -15.27 -10.20
N ASN A 193 -0.34 -15.17 -10.30
CA ASN A 193 0.60 -16.26 -10.15
C ASN A 193 1.13 -16.40 -8.71
N GLY A 194 0.62 -15.59 -7.77
CA GLY A 194 1.08 -15.53 -6.39
C GLY A 194 2.43 -14.84 -6.24
N ILE A 195 2.87 -14.04 -7.19
CA ILE A 195 4.20 -13.41 -7.19
C ILE A 195 4.09 -11.94 -6.79
N ALA A 196 4.86 -11.55 -5.79
CA ALA A 196 5.12 -10.17 -5.42
C ALA A 196 6.56 -9.79 -5.80
N ARG A 197 6.75 -8.57 -6.37
CA ARG A 197 8.07 -8.01 -6.68
C ARG A 197 8.23 -6.70 -5.95
N ILE A 198 9.35 -6.57 -5.23
CA ILE A 198 9.66 -5.41 -4.39
C ILE A 198 11.07 -4.96 -4.75
N ASP A 199 11.20 -3.76 -5.27
CA ASP A 199 12.47 -3.19 -5.68
C ASP A 199 13.03 -2.24 -4.63
N ASN A 200 14.32 -1.93 -4.76
CA ASN A 200 15.02 -0.99 -3.90
C ASN A 200 15.00 -1.39 -2.40
N VAL A 201 15.02 -2.67 -2.11
CA VAL A 201 15.14 -3.19 -0.74
C VAL A 201 16.59 -3.08 -0.30
N PRO A 202 16.90 -2.48 0.89
CA PRO A 202 18.26 -2.41 1.38
C PRO A 202 18.79 -3.80 1.71
N GLU A 203 20.09 -3.99 1.50
CA GLU A 203 20.77 -5.20 1.92
C GLU A 203 20.77 -5.35 3.45
N GLY A 204 20.76 -6.58 3.91
CA GLY A 204 20.84 -6.89 5.33
C GLY A 204 19.77 -7.87 5.78
N ALA A 205 19.73 -8.09 7.10
CA ALA A 205 18.73 -8.89 7.74
C ALA A 205 17.37 -8.17 7.73
N ALA A 206 16.32 -8.88 7.35
CA ALA A 206 14.96 -8.37 7.30
C ALA A 206 13.94 -9.45 7.69
N GLN A 207 12.70 -9.04 7.91
CA GLN A 207 11.58 -9.93 8.10
C GLN A 207 10.66 -9.88 6.87
N LEU A 208 10.30 -11.04 6.35
CA LEU A 208 9.23 -11.20 5.38
C LEU A 208 7.91 -11.40 6.13
N VAL A 209 6.98 -10.49 5.95
CA VAL A 209 5.65 -10.52 6.56
C VAL A 209 4.61 -10.73 5.48
N LEU A 210 3.67 -11.64 5.73
CA LEU A 210 2.55 -11.91 4.85
C LEU A 210 1.26 -11.52 5.54
N TRP A 211 0.41 -10.81 4.81
CA TRP A 211 -0.95 -10.51 5.24
C TRP A 211 -1.94 -10.78 4.12
N HIS A 212 -3.08 -11.37 4.46
CA HIS A 212 -4.16 -11.62 3.50
C HIS A 212 -5.53 -11.26 4.09
N PRO A 213 -6.45 -10.66 3.31
CA PRO A 213 -7.77 -10.26 3.81
C PRO A 213 -8.63 -11.37 4.42
N ASP A 214 -8.36 -12.62 4.09
CA ASP A 214 -9.10 -13.77 4.61
C ASP A 214 -8.40 -14.46 5.79
N GLN A 215 -7.27 -13.94 6.30
CA GLN A 215 -6.62 -14.54 7.47
C GLN A 215 -7.39 -14.24 8.75
N LEU A 216 -7.39 -15.21 9.68
CA LEU A 216 -8.00 -15.06 11.00
C LEU A 216 -7.04 -14.46 12.02
N GLN A 217 -5.75 -14.71 11.85
CA GLN A 217 -4.67 -14.29 12.73
C GLN A 217 -3.45 -13.92 11.90
N ASP A 218 -2.62 -13.06 12.47
CA ASP A 218 -1.34 -12.75 11.84
C ASP A 218 -0.45 -14.00 11.83
N GLN A 219 0.28 -14.15 10.73
CA GLN A 219 1.27 -15.22 10.60
C GLN A 219 2.62 -14.72 11.13
N PRO A 220 3.44 -15.61 11.72
CA PRO A 220 4.74 -15.21 12.21
C PRO A 220 5.61 -14.70 11.06
N PRO A 221 6.35 -13.59 11.26
CA PRO A 221 7.32 -13.12 10.30
C PRO A 221 8.40 -14.17 10.01
N GLN A 222 8.92 -14.20 8.79
CA GLN A 222 9.97 -15.12 8.36
C GLN A 222 11.28 -14.34 8.19
N PRO A 223 12.38 -14.74 8.84
CA PRO A 223 13.66 -14.07 8.66
C PRO A 223 14.17 -14.30 7.23
N VAL A 224 14.64 -13.21 6.60
CA VAL A 224 15.27 -13.25 5.27
C VAL A 224 16.56 -12.43 5.29
N GLN A 225 17.51 -12.81 4.44
CA GLN A 225 18.73 -12.06 4.22
C GLN A 225 18.69 -11.46 2.82
N VAL A 226 18.61 -10.15 2.72
CA VAL A 226 18.67 -9.42 1.46
C VAL A 226 20.14 -9.17 1.11
N THR A 227 20.52 -9.54 -0.10
CA THR A 227 21.87 -9.34 -0.64
C THR A 227 21.81 -8.51 -1.92
N ALA A 228 22.94 -8.06 -2.45
CA ALA A 228 23.02 -7.33 -3.71
C ALA A 228 22.41 -8.10 -4.90
N GLU A 229 22.40 -9.42 -4.82
CA GLU A 229 21.73 -10.27 -5.82
C GLU A 229 20.22 -10.28 -5.59
N ALA A 230 19.45 -10.46 -6.68
CA ALA A 230 18.00 -10.57 -6.61
C ALA A 230 17.59 -11.75 -5.70
N LEU A 231 16.92 -11.46 -4.58
CA LEU A 231 16.44 -12.49 -3.66
C LEU A 231 15.16 -13.13 -4.21
N LYS A 232 15.14 -14.46 -4.28
CA LYS A 232 13.92 -15.23 -4.49
C LYS A 232 13.54 -15.92 -3.19
N ALA A 233 12.40 -15.56 -2.63
CA ALA A 233 11.88 -16.12 -1.40
C ALA A 233 10.54 -16.82 -1.63
N GLY A 234 10.20 -17.75 -0.76
CA GLY A 234 8.90 -18.42 -0.72
C GLY A 234 8.11 -17.99 0.53
N GLY A 235 6.81 -17.86 0.38
CA GLY A 235 5.89 -17.67 1.48
C GLY A 235 4.73 -18.64 1.36
N LYS A 236 4.13 -19.02 2.49
CA LYS A 236 2.98 -19.91 2.50
C LYS A 236 1.94 -19.43 3.48
N LEU A 237 0.69 -19.27 3.01
CA LEU A 237 -0.44 -19.06 3.89
C LEU A 237 -0.81 -20.38 4.57
N ASN A 238 -1.23 -20.32 5.83
CA ASN A 238 -1.67 -21.49 6.58
C ASN A 238 -3.15 -21.85 6.36
N PHE A 239 -3.79 -21.20 5.37
CA PHE A 239 -5.20 -21.39 4.99
C PHE A 239 -5.35 -21.27 3.47
N VAL A 240 -6.54 -21.61 2.96
CA VAL A 240 -6.94 -21.41 1.57
C VAL A 240 -7.84 -20.19 1.48
N PRO A 241 -7.44 -19.14 0.72
CA PRO A 241 -8.26 -17.95 0.51
C PRO A 241 -9.59 -18.27 -0.18
N ARG A 242 -10.63 -17.52 0.17
CA ARG A 242 -11.94 -17.65 -0.48
C ARG A 242 -11.89 -17.14 -1.92
N LYS A 243 -12.47 -17.89 -2.83
CA LYS A 243 -12.64 -17.42 -4.22
C LYS A 243 -13.57 -16.21 -4.24
N ARG A 244 -13.09 -15.10 -4.79
CA ARG A 244 -13.92 -13.92 -5.03
C ARG A 244 -14.62 -14.06 -6.36
N ARG A 245 -15.93 -13.73 -6.39
CA ARG A 245 -16.70 -13.71 -7.65
C ARG A 245 -16.28 -12.46 -8.42
N GLY A 246 -15.66 -12.64 -9.58
CA GLY A 246 -15.37 -11.58 -10.55
C GLY A 246 -14.29 -10.58 -10.10
N ALA A 247 -13.12 -11.10 -9.72
CA ALA A 247 -11.88 -10.31 -9.77
C ALA A 247 -11.41 -10.25 -11.22
#